data_751edc377a0bb70299c23322e875d561
#
_entry.id   751edc377a0bb70299c23322e875d561
#
_cell.length_a   1.000
_cell.length_b   1.000
_cell.length_c   1.000
_cell.angle_alpha   90.00
_cell.angle_beta   90.00
_cell.angle_gamma   90.00
#
_symmetry.space_group_name_H-M   'P 1'
#
loop_
_entity.id
_entity.type
_entity.pdbx_description
1 polymer ?
#
loop_
_entity_poly.entity_id
_entity_poly.type
_entity_poly.pdbx_seq_one_letter_code
_entity_poly.pdbx_strand_id
1 'polypeptide(L)'
;GEALEKAKGGMLFLDNVEYLPVGCREHLLDLIENDDAVLRDIILVCSLQDKARASVKDAYTARFSARIELQPLQNWQLGERFALVQQFLINEAVRMKRTVRVNAELLHCLCLYRCENNVKQFKNDIRLGCANAYLRAFHADEKEELPLYLNDFPSGVQRGLLYYKTYRKQLEELIPQGYAYTFSADSMHKENCDAGQQMPEFGHPPLSDSVYDIIDRKGDELRQRGIGEEDISRIINAELEYDMKQFTSRMPQSKVNRESLYK
;
A
#
# COMPACT_ATOMS: atom_id res chain seq x y z
N GLY A 1 27.99 10.73 11.36
CA GLY A 1 28.05 9.41 11.97
C GLY A 1 28.15 8.29 10.96
N GLU A 2 28.07 7.05 11.42
CA GLU A 2 28.28 5.82 10.62
C GLU A 2 27.44 5.74 9.35
N ALA A 3 26.19 6.24 9.36
CA ALA A 3 25.31 6.25 8.20
C ALA A 3 25.83 7.14 7.06
N LEU A 4 26.41 8.30 7.39
CA LEU A 4 27.00 9.21 6.41
C LEU A 4 28.25 8.59 5.76
N GLU A 5 29.08 7.93 6.54
CA GLU A 5 30.26 7.25 6.02
C GLU A 5 29.89 6.12 5.05
N LYS A 6 28.85 5.34 5.37
CA LYS A 6 28.34 4.27 4.50
C LYS A 6 27.71 4.78 3.21
N ALA A 7 27.21 6.02 3.20
CA ALA A 7 26.53 6.61 2.06
C ALA A 7 27.47 7.36 1.10
N LYS A 8 28.77 7.44 1.39
CA LYS A 8 29.75 8.12 0.52
C LYS A 8 29.74 7.56 -0.90
N GLY A 9 29.70 8.46 -1.87
CA GLY A 9 29.60 8.13 -3.29
C GLY A 9 28.23 7.61 -3.73
N GLY A 10 27.22 7.71 -2.88
CA GLY A 10 25.86 7.19 -3.12
C GLY A 10 24.76 8.11 -2.60
N MET A 11 23.70 7.50 -2.09
CA MET A 11 22.51 8.20 -1.59
C MET A 11 22.24 7.85 -0.13
N LEU A 12 21.88 8.87 0.67
CA LEU A 12 21.35 8.71 2.00
C LEU A 12 19.87 9.15 2.00
N PHE A 13 18.97 8.20 2.21
CA PHE A 13 17.54 8.49 2.39
C PHE A 13 17.19 8.49 3.89
N LEU A 14 16.68 9.61 4.37
CA LEU A 14 16.20 9.78 5.74
C LEU A 14 14.68 9.91 5.71
N ASP A 15 13.99 8.88 6.17
CA ASP A 15 12.54 8.86 6.18
C ASP A 15 11.98 9.51 7.45
N ASN A 16 11.01 10.42 7.26
CA ASN A 16 10.31 11.12 8.33
C ASN A 16 11.27 11.87 9.28
N VAL A 17 12.08 12.78 8.74
CA VAL A 17 13.12 13.50 9.52
C VAL A 17 12.57 14.34 10.69
N GLU A 18 11.27 14.64 10.70
CA GLU A 18 10.61 15.31 11.82
C GLU A 18 10.66 14.51 13.13
N TYR A 19 10.85 13.19 13.06
CA TYR A 19 10.97 12.31 14.22
C TYR A 19 12.40 12.12 14.71
N LEU A 20 13.39 12.68 14.03
CA LEU A 20 14.76 12.68 14.52
C LEU A 20 14.85 13.42 15.87
N PRO A 21 15.69 12.94 16.81
CA PRO A 21 16.01 13.70 18.02
C PRO A 21 16.46 15.12 17.67
N VAL A 22 16.09 16.09 18.51
CA VAL A 22 16.33 17.52 18.21
C VAL A 22 17.81 17.78 17.90
N GLY A 23 18.74 17.28 18.68
CA GLY A 23 20.18 17.48 18.43
C GLY A 23 20.66 16.83 17.11
N CYS A 24 20.11 15.66 16.71
CA CYS A 24 20.44 15.05 15.44
C CYS A 24 19.90 15.86 14.27
N ARG A 25 18.71 16.42 14.41
CA ARG A 25 18.07 17.26 13.40
C ARG A 25 18.82 18.58 13.22
N GLU A 26 19.17 19.25 14.30
CA GLU A 26 19.97 20.49 14.30
C GLU A 26 21.33 20.23 13.64
N HIS A 27 22.04 19.19 14.06
CA HIS A 27 23.31 18.82 13.45
C HIS A 27 23.20 18.51 11.94
N LEU A 28 22.13 17.84 11.51
CA LEU A 28 21.91 17.58 10.08
C LEU A 28 21.69 18.89 9.30
N LEU A 29 20.88 19.80 9.86
CA LEU A 29 20.62 21.10 9.23
C LEU A 29 21.88 21.96 9.18
N ASP A 30 22.72 21.92 10.19
CA ASP A 30 24.03 22.59 10.23
C ASP A 30 24.99 22.05 9.16
N LEU A 31 25.05 20.73 8.98
CA LEU A 31 25.84 20.11 7.92
C LEU A 31 25.40 20.55 6.52
N ILE A 32 24.07 20.66 6.30
CA ILE A 32 23.52 21.10 5.02
C ILE A 32 23.82 22.59 4.79
N GLU A 33 23.64 23.43 5.79
CA GLU A 33 23.80 24.88 5.71
C GLU A 33 25.26 25.29 5.47
N ASN A 34 26.20 24.58 6.10
CA ASN A 34 27.64 24.86 5.99
C ASN A 34 28.30 24.19 4.77
N ASP A 35 27.55 23.53 3.90
CA ASP A 35 28.10 22.77 2.76
C ASP A 35 29.25 21.84 3.18
N ASP A 36 29.04 21.11 4.27
CA ASP A 36 30.06 20.29 4.88
C ASP A 36 30.62 19.25 3.89
N ALA A 37 31.95 19.08 3.91
CA ALA A 37 32.66 18.16 3.03
C ALA A 37 32.11 16.72 3.12
N VAL A 38 31.53 16.34 4.25
CA VAL A 38 30.92 15.01 4.46
C VAL A 38 29.71 14.79 3.54
N LEU A 39 28.98 15.85 3.17
CA LEU A 39 27.79 15.74 2.31
C LEU A 39 28.08 15.90 0.82
N ARG A 40 29.29 16.36 0.42
CA ARG A 40 29.61 16.66 -0.99
C ARG A 40 29.50 15.45 -1.93
N ASP A 41 29.83 14.27 -1.42
CA ASP A 41 29.79 13.02 -2.19
C ASP A 41 28.53 12.20 -1.91
N ILE A 42 27.50 12.80 -1.27
CA ILE A 42 26.27 12.11 -0.87
C ILE A 42 25.07 12.83 -1.47
N ILE A 43 24.19 12.09 -2.15
CA ILE A 43 22.87 12.58 -2.50
C ILE A 43 21.97 12.41 -1.26
N LEU A 44 21.68 13.51 -0.58
CA LEU A 44 20.82 13.49 0.60
C LEU A 44 19.36 13.66 0.20
N VAL A 45 18.52 12.71 0.57
CA VAL A 45 17.07 12.74 0.37
C VAL A 45 16.39 12.64 1.74
N CYS A 46 15.50 13.59 2.04
CA CYS A 46 14.73 13.61 3.28
C CYS A 46 13.25 13.57 2.99
N SER A 47 12.49 12.72 3.67
CA SER A 47 11.03 12.78 3.66
C SER A 47 10.49 13.51 4.88
N LEU A 48 9.39 14.22 4.70
CA LEU A 48 8.62 14.93 5.74
C LEU A 48 7.15 14.62 5.57
N GLN A 49 6.45 14.35 6.67
CA GLN A 49 4.99 14.21 6.62
C GLN A 49 4.31 15.58 6.51
N ASP A 50 3.16 15.59 5.84
CA ASP A 50 2.37 16.83 5.75
C ASP A 50 1.91 17.34 7.13
N LYS A 51 1.74 16.45 8.10
CA LYS A 51 1.39 16.78 9.49
C LYS A 51 2.57 17.27 10.34
N ALA A 52 3.78 17.35 9.79
CA ALA A 52 4.94 17.89 10.52
C ALA A 52 4.71 19.37 10.89
N ARG A 53 5.31 19.79 12.02
CA ARG A 53 5.22 21.18 12.47
C ARG A 53 5.75 22.15 11.41
N ALA A 54 5.08 23.26 11.18
CA ALA A 54 5.46 24.27 10.18
C ALA A 54 6.94 24.68 10.33
N SER A 55 7.41 24.94 11.55
CA SER A 55 8.79 25.33 11.82
C SER A 55 9.83 24.27 11.36
N VAL A 56 9.48 22.99 11.44
CA VAL A 56 10.34 21.89 10.95
C VAL A 56 10.32 21.86 9.43
N LYS A 57 9.12 21.96 8.82
CA LYS A 57 9.00 22.02 7.36
C LYS A 57 9.81 23.19 6.79
N ASP A 58 9.67 24.37 7.34
CA ASP A 58 10.37 25.58 6.87
C ASP A 58 11.89 25.45 6.99
N ALA A 59 12.38 24.86 8.10
CA ALA A 59 13.80 24.64 8.32
C ALA A 59 14.43 23.74 7.25
N TYR A 60 13.73 22.66 6.85
CA TYR A 60 14.22 21.77 5.78
C TYR A 60 14.01 22.36 4.40
N THR A 61 12.83 22.92 4.10
CA THR A 61 12.51 23.44 2.77
C THR A 61 13.41 24.62 2.36
N ALA A 62 13.86 25.41 3.33
CA ALA A 62 14.79 26.52 3.06
C ALA A 62 16.20 26.05 2.66
N ARG A 63 16.59 24.84 3.03
CA ARG A 63 17.97 24.32 2.85
C ARG A 63 18.14 23.33 1.72
N PHE A 64 17.05 22.75 1.22
CA PHE A 64 17.08 21.82 0.11
C PHE A 64 16.85 22.54 -1.22
N SER A 65 17.67 22.22 -2.22
CA SER A 65 17.60 22.79 -3.57
C SER A 65 16.41 22.27 -4.39
N ALA A 66 15.91 21.09 -4.05
CA ALA A 66 14.78 20.47 -4.73
C ALA A 66 13.72 19.99 -3.72
N ARG A 67 12.46 20.22 -4.07
CA ARG A 67 11.31 19.76 -3.30
C ARG A 67 10.34 19.01 -4.20
N ILE A 68 9.94 17.83 -3.77
CA ILE A 68 8.92 17.02 -4.42
C ILE A 68 7.76 16.87 -3.43
N GLU A 69 6.57 17.29 -3.83
CA GLU A 69 5.36 17.14 -3.04
C GLU A 69 4.52 15.99 -3.60
N LEU A 70 4.38 14.92 -2.79
CA LEU A 70 3.55 13.78 -3.14
C LEU A 70 2.10 14.11 -2.81
N GLN A 71 1.28 14.19 -3.84
CA GLN A 71 -0.15 14.44 -3.66
C GLN A 71 -0.84 13.26 -3.00
N PRO A 72 -1.80 13.51 -2.07
CA PRO A 72 -2.59 12.44 -1.49
C PRO A 72 -3.43 11.76 -2.58
N LEU A 73 -3.67 10.45 -2.42
CA LEU A 73 -4.35 9.60 -3.40
C LEU A 73 -5.72 10.17 -3.85
N GLN A 74 -6.41 10.87 -2.96
CA GLN A 74 -7.69 11.51 -3.28
C GLN A 74 -7.60 12.60 -4.36
N ASN A 75 -6.42 13.19 -4.56
CA ASN A 75 -6.16 14.23 -5.56
C ASN A 75 -5.62 13.66 -6.89
N TRP A 76 -5.37 12.34 -6.95
CA TRP A 76 -4.89 11.71 -8.15
C TRP A 76 -5.99 11.67 -9.23
N GLN A 77 -5.57 11.76 -10.49
CA GLN A 77 -6.48 11.57 -11.62
C GLN A 77 -7.02 10.14 -11.65
N LEU A 78 -8.22 9.96 -12.21
CA LEU A 78 -8.86 8.64 -12.27
C LEU A 78 -8.00 7.62 -13.03
N GLY A 79 -7.30 8.02 -14.10
CA GLY A 79 -6.39 7.15 -14.83
C GLY A 79 -5.21 6.66 -13.99
N GLU A 80 -4.62 7.53 -13.18
CA GLU A 80 -3.53 7.18 -12.26
C GLU A 80 -4.02 6.23 -11.16
N ARG A 81 -5.20 6.50 -10.60
CA ARG A 81 -5.82 5.59 -9.62
C ARG A 81 -6.13 4.24 -10.23
N PHE A 82 -6.64 4.21 -11.45
CA PHE A 82 -6.92 2.95 -12.16
C PHE A 82 -5.65 2.15 -12.42
N ALA A 83 -4.56 2.80 -12.85
CA ALA A 83 -3.27 2.14 -13.01
C ALA A 83 -2.79 1.50 -11.68
N LEU A 84 -2.99 2.20 -10.55
CA LEU A 84 -2.64 1.67 -9.24
C LEU A 84 -3.54 0.48 -8.83
N VAL A 85 -4.84 0.53 -9.14
CA VAL A 85 -5.77 -0.60 -8.95
C VAL A 85 -5.28 -1.82 -9.73
N GLN A 86 -4.97 -1.65 -11.01
CA GLN A 86 -4.45 -2.72 -11.87
C GLN A 86 -3.19 -3.34 -11.27
N GLN A 87 -2.22 -2.51 -10.89
CA GLN A 87 -0.97 -2.99 -10.30
C GLN A 87 -1.20 -3.83 -9.03
N PHE A 88 -2.10 -3.39 -8.15
CA PHE A 88 -2.36 -4.12 -6.91
C PHE A 88 -3.15 -5.41 -7.16
N LEU A 89 -4.12 -5.42 -8.06
CA LEU A 89 -4.84 -6.63 -8.43
C LEU A 89 -3.93 -7.67 -9.10
N ILE A 90 -3.04 -7.25 -9.99
CA ILE A 90 -2.03 -8.12 -10.59
C ILE A 90 -1.10 -8.71 -9.51
N ASN A 91 -0.61 -7.88 -8.58
CA ASN A 91 0.24 -8.35 -7.50
C ASN A 91 -0.45 -9.40 -6.60
N GLU A 92 -1.74 -9.21 -6.31
CA GLU A 92 -2.48 -10.20 -5.53
C GLU A 92 -2.80 -11.45 -6.36
N ALA A 93 -3.08 -11.33 -7.67
CA ALA A 93 -3.23 -12.48 -8.58
C ALA A 93 -1.97 -13.37 -8.61
N VAL A 94 -0.78 -12.74 -8.71
CA VAL A 94 0.52 -13.44 -8.63
C VAL A 94 0.67 -14.18 -7.31
N ARG A 95 0.34 -13.53 -6.19
CA ARG A 95 0.46 -14.13 -4.85
C ARG A 95 -0.46 -15.32 -4.64
N MET A 96 -1.70 -15.20 -5.12
CA MET A 96 -2.70 -16.27 -5.05
C MET A 96 -2.44 -17.38 -6.06
N LYS A 97 -1.58 -17.15 -7.05
CA LYS A 97 -1.38 -18.03 -8.22
C LYS A 97 -2.71 -18.32 -8.94
N ARG A 98 -3.58 -17.34 -9.01
CA ARG A 98 -4.90 -17.40 -9.62
C ARG A 98 -5.17 -16.17 -10.46
N THR A 99 -5.95 -16.34 -11.50
CA THR A 99 -6.48 -15.23 -12.26
C THR A 99 -7.61 -14.54 -11.48
N VAL A 100 -7.56 -13.23 -11.36
CA VAL A 100 -8.56 -12.42 -10.66
C VAL A 100 -9.52 -11.82 -11.69
N ARG A 101 -10.83 -12.02 -11.51
CA ARG A 101 -11.88 -11.47 -12.36
C ARG A 101 -12.70 -10.42 -11.61
N VAL A 102 -12.85 -9.25 -12.22
CA VAL A 102 -13.48 -8.07 -11.60
C VAL A 102 -14.48 -7.45 -12.59
N ASN A 103 -15.63 -6.99 -12.07
CA ASN A 103 -16.57 -6.22 -12.88
C ASN A 103 -16.23 -4.72 -12.85
N ALA A 104 -16.78 -3.97 -13.83
CA ALA A 104 -16.56 -2.53 -13.92
C ALA A 104 -17.02 -1.78 -12.65
N GLU A 105 -18.12 -2.20 -12.01
CA GLU A 105 -18.67 -1.56 -10.81
C GLU A 105 -17.67 -1.55 -9.66
N LEU A 106 -17.01 -2.69 -9.38
CA LEU A 106 -15.98 -2.76 -8.33
C LEU A 106 -14.77 -1.88 -8.68
N LEU A 107 -14.33 -1.88 -9.93
CA LEU A 107 -13.24 -1.00 -10.38
C LEU A 107 -13.60 0.48 -10.22
N HIS A 108 -14.83 0.87 -10.54
CA HIS A 108 -15.33 2.22 -10.30
C HIS A 108 -15.28 2.58 -8.80
N CYS A 109 -15.74 1.67 -7.93
CA CYS A 109 -15.68 1.88 -6.48
C CYS A 109 -14.24 2.09 -6.00
N LEU A 110 -13.31 1.23 -6.44
CA LEU A 110 -11.89 1.33 -6.10
C LEU A 110 -11.27 2.64 -6.61
N CYS A 111 -11.66 3.12 -7.79
CA CYS A 111 -11.18 4.40 -8.31
C CYS A 111 -11.75 5.62 -7.58
N LEU A 112 -12.93 5.51 -6.95
CA LEU A 112 -13.66 6.66 -6.41
C LEU A 112 -13.64 6.78 -4.90
N TYR A 113 -13.50 5.67 -4.15
CA TYR A 113 -13.64 5.73 -2.69
C TYR A 113 -12.55 6.59 -2.04
N ARG A 114 -12.91 7.25 -0.95
CA ARG A 114 -11.99 8.05 -0.16
C ARG A 114 -11.08 7.16 0.65
N CYS A 115 -9.78 7.32 0.44
CA CYS A 115 -8.73 6.56 1.10
C CYS A 115 -7.95 7.51 2.03
N GLU A 116 -8.36 7.60 3.30
CA GLU A 116 -7.81 8.58 4.25
C GLU A 116 -6.33 8.35 4.56
N ASN A 117 -5.89 7.09 4.58
CA ASN A 117 -4.50 6.72 4.81
C ASN A 117 -3.74 6.43 3.50
N ASN A 118 -4.16 7.06 2.40
CA ASN A 118 -3.50 7.04 1.10
C ASN A 118 -3.24 5.61 0.55
N VAL A 119 -2.16 5.46 -0.22
CA VAL A 119 -1.78 4.23 -0.93
C VAL A 119 -1.68 3.01 -0.01
N LYS A 120 -1.29 3.20 1.24
CA LYS A 120 -1.16 2.10 2.20
C LYS A 120 -2.51 1.46 2.54
N GLN A 121 -3.50 2.28 2.87
CA GLN A 121 -4.87 1.79 3.10
C GLN A 121 -5.42 1.16 1.82
N PHE A 122 -5.22 1.83 0.68
CA PHE A 122 -5.67 1.36 -0.62
C PHE A 122 -5.19 -0.07 -0.92
N LYS A 123 -3.89 -0.30 -0.75
CA LYS A 123 -3.27 -1.62 -0.91
C LYS A 123 -3.86 -2.65 0.06
N ASN A 124 -4.07 -2.27 1.31
CA ASN A 124 -4.62 -3.17 2.32
C ASN A 124 -6.09 -3.52 2.05
N ASP A 125 -6.90 -2.55 1.61
CA ASP A 125 -8.31 -2.79 1.29
C ASP A 125 -8.45 -3.73 0.08
N ILE A 126 -7.59 -3.60 -0.95
CA ILE A 126 -7.55 -4.54 -2.08
C ILE A 126 -7.12 -5.93 -1.61
N ARG A 127 -6.07 -6.02 -0.79
CA ARG A 127 -5.60 -7.30 -0.26
C ARG A 127 -6.67 -8.00 0.58
N LEU A 128 -7.38 -7.26 1.43
CA LEU A 128 -8.47 -7.81 2.24
C LEU A 128 -9.62 -8.30 1.36
N GLY A 129 -10.01 -7.55 0.34
CA GLY A 129 -11.02 -7.98 -0.62
C GLY A 129 -10.63 -9.27 -1.35
N CYS A 130 -9.39 -9.36 -1.80
CA CYS A 130 -8.86 -10.58 -2.43
C CYS A 130 -8.83 -11.77 -1.46
N ALA A 131 -8.42 -11.55 -0.20
CA ALA A 131 -8.39 -12.59 0.82
C ALA A 131 -9.80 -13.12 1.15
N ASN A 132 -10.80 -12.23 1.27
CA ASN A 132 -12.18 -12.61 1.50
C ASN A 132 -12.76 -13.41 0.32
N ALA A 133 -12.47 -12.99 -0.91
CA ALA A 133 -12.87 -13.72 -2.10
C ALA A 133 -12.19 -15.10 -2.18
N TYR A 134 -10.90 -15.17 -1.83
CA TYR A 134 -10.14 -16.42 -1.79
C TYR A 134 -10.75 -17.40 -0.78
N LEU A 135 -11.09 -16.95 0.43
CA LEU A 135 -11.79 -17.74 1.43
C LEU A 135 -13.14 -18.26 0.95
N ARG A 136 -13.91 -17.39 0.29
CA ARG A 136 -15.22 -17.78 -0.27
C ARG A 136 -15.05 -18.85 -1.36
N ALA A 137 -14.04 -18.73 -2.22
CA ALA A 137 -13.76 -19.68 -3.30
C ALA A 137 -13.04 -20.95 -2.82
N PHE A 138 -12.52 -20.97 -1.58
CA PHE A 138 -11.84 -22.11 -1.01
C PHE A 138 -12.77 -23.34 -0.88
N HIS A 139 -14.06 -23.11 -0.80
CA HIS A 139 -15.12 -24.13 -0.72
C HIS A 139 -15.73 -24.50 -2.07
N ALA A 140 -15.41 -23.71 -3.12
CA ALA A 140 -15.86 -24.01 -4.47
C ALA A 140 -14.70 -24.64 -5.26
N ASP A 141 -15.01 -25.68 -6.05
CA ASP A 141 -14.03 -26.33 -6.92
C ASP A 141 -13.47 -25.44 -8.07
N GLU A 142 -13.73 -24.13 -7.99
CA GLU A 142 -13.28 -23.13 -8.95
C GLU A 142 -11.79 -22.81 -8.73
N LYS A 143 -10.91 -23.57 -9.38
CA LYS A 143 -9.45 -23.50 -9.13
C LYS A 143 -8.70 -22.48 -10.00
N GLU A 144 -9.25 -21.97 -11.10
CA GLU A 144 -8.50 -21.16 -12.08
C GLU A 144 -8.81 -19.66 -11.98
N GLU A 145 -10.07 -19.26 -11.89
CA GLU A 145 -10.49 -17.87 -11.80
C GLU A 145 -11.10 -17.54 -10.44
N LEU A 146 -10.73 -16.38 -9.90
CA LEU A 146 -11.27 -15.87 -8.65
C LEU A 146 -12.11 -14.62 -8.94
N PRO A 147 -13.45 -14.73 -8.92
CA PRO A 147 -14.32 -13.57 -9.07
C PRO A 147 -14.32 -12.74 -7.77
N LEU A 148 -14.00 -11.45 -7.88
CA LEU A 148 -14.11 -10.48 -6.81
C LEU A 148 -15.46 -9.77 -6.89
N TYR A 149 -16.13 -9.67 -5.77
CA TYR A 149 -17.39 -8.94 -5.63
C TYR A 149 -17.24 -7.77 -4.67
N LEU A 150 -18.07 -6.75 -4.84
CA LEU A 150 -18.03 -5.56 -4.00
C LEU A 150 -18.19 -5.89 -2.49
N ASN A 151 -18.93 -6.94 -2.16
CA ASN A 151 -19.13 -7.40 -0.78
C ASN A 151 -17.88 -8.04 -0.16
N ASP A 152 -16.90 -8.43 -0.95
CA ASP A 152 -15.63 -8.93 -0.43
C ASP A 152 -14.78 -7.78 0.18
N PHE A 153 -15.10 -6.53 -0.17
CA PHE A 153 -14.35 -5.34 0.21
C PHE A 153 -14.95 -4.61 1.41
N PRO A 154 -14.12 -3.86 2.17
CA PRO A 154 -14.61 -3.03 3.27
C PRO A 154 -15.70 -2.05 2.82
N SER A 155 -16.62 -1.73 3.73
CA SER A 155 -17.74 -0.80 3.47
C SER A 155 -17.28 0.58 2.98
N GLY A 156 -16.06 0.99 3.33
CA GLY A 156 -15.42 2.21 2.81
C GLY A 156 -15.31 2.21 1.28
N VAL A 157 -14.93 1.07 0.68
CA VAL A 157 -14.82 0.89 -0.77
C VAL A 157 -16.20 0.98 -1.42
N GLN A 158 -17.21 0.34 -0.83
CA GLN A 158 -18.60 0.35 -1.33
C GLN A 158 -19.16 1.78 -1.44
N ARG A 159 -18.76 2.69 -0.54
CA ARG A 159 -19.13 4.10 -0.58
C ARG A 159 -18.62 4.84 -1.82
N GLY A 160 -17.66 4.27 -2.56
CA GLY A 160 -17.24 4.79 -3.86
C GLY A 160 -18.40 5.02 -4.84
N LEU A 161 -19.44 4.16 -4.79
CA LEU A 161 -20.65 4.32 -5.60
C LEU A 161 -21.34 5.67 -5.42
N LEU A 162 -21.24 6.31 -4.26
CA LEU A 162 -21.84 7.62 -4.00
C LEU A 162 -21.29 8.72 -4.93
N TYR A 163 -20.07 8.55 -5.39
CA TYR A 163 -19.39 9.53 -6.26
C TYR A 163 -19.53 9.19 -7.75
N TYR A 164 -20.10 8.03 -8.09
CA TYR A 164 -20.21 7.55 -9.49
C TYR A 164 -20.88 8.57 -10.41
N LYS A 165 -22.01 9.18 -9.98
CA LYS A 165 -22.74 10.14 -10.81
C LYS A 165 -21.88 11.32 -11.25
N THR A 166 -21.00 11.80 -10.38
CA THR A 166 -20.14 12.96 -10.64
C THR A 166 -19.06 12.63 -11.68
N TYR A 167 -18.52 11.42 -11.66
CA TYR A 167 -17.39 11.03 -12.51
C TYR A 167 -17.77 10.04 -13.62
N ARG A 168 -19.07 9.81 -13.82
CA ARG A 168 -19.60 8.79 -14.72
C ARG A 168 -18.97 8.81 -16.11
N LYS A 169 -18.93 9.98 -16.76
CA LYS A 169 -18.42 10.10 -18.12
C LYS A 169 -16.95 9.68 -18.22
N GLN A 170 -16.12 10.16 -17.31
CA GLN A 170 -14.69 9.82 -17.27
C GLN A 170 -14.46 8.34 -16.96
N LEU A 171 -15.27 7.76 -16.07
CA LEU A 171 -15.19 6.35 -15.73
C LEU A 171 -15.64 5.46 -16.87
N GLU A 172 -16.72 5.79 -17.56
CA GLU A 172 -17.20 5.01 -18.70
C GLU A 172 -16.24 5.05 -19.90
N GLU A 173 -15.50 6.15 -20.08
CA GLU A 173 -14.41 6.24 -21.06
C GLU A 173 -13.20 5.37 -20.66
N LEU A 174 -12.86 5.30 -19.38
CA LEU A 174 -11.70 4.57 -18.87
C LEU A 174 -12.00 3.09 -18.60
N ILE A 175 -13.15 2.80 -18.02
CA ILE A 175 -13.60 1.48 -17.56
C ILE A 175 -15.05 1.29 -18.00
N PRO A 176 -15.31 0.95 -19.28
CA PRO A 176 -16.66 0.74 -19.79
C PRO A 176 -17.45 -0.30 -19.01
N GLN A 177 -18.73 -0.04 -18.77
CA GLN A 177 -19.64 -1.01 -18.18
C GLN A 177 -19.94 -2.18 -19.14
N GLY A 178 -20.38 -3.31 -18.60
CA GLY A 178 -20.72 -4.50 -19.37
C GLY A 178 -19.54 -5.40 -19.72
N TYR A 179 -18.33 -5.05 -19.28
CA TYR A 179 -17.14 -5.88 -19.43
C TYR A 179 -16.70 -6.49 -18.11
N ALA A 180 -16.12 -7.69 -18.17
CA ALA A 180 -15.34 -8.28 -17.11
C ALA A 180 -13.85 -8.01 -17.37
N TYR A 181 -13.13 -7.66 -16.35
CA TYR A 181 -11.70 -7.37 -16.38
C TYR A 181 -10.95 -8.49 -15.68
N THR A 182 -9.89 -8.97 -16.32
CA THR A 182 -9.13 -10.13 -15.82
C THR A 182 -7.69 -9.72 -15.57
N PHE A 183 -7.18 -10.09 -14.41
CA PHE A 183 -5.82 -9.79 -13.96
C PHE A 183 -5.10 -11.11 -13.67
N SER A 184 -3.94 -11.32 -14.30
CA SER A 184 -3.13 -12.53 -14.17
C SER A 184 -1.64 -12.19 -14.13
N ALA A 185 -0.81 -13.19 -13.77
CA ALA A 185 0.64 -13.04 -13.77
C ALA A 185 1.20 -12.76 -15.18
N ASP A 186 0.60 -13.36 -16.21
CA ASP A 186 1.06 -13.20 -17.60
C ASP A 186 0.81 -11.79 -18.15
N SER A 187 -0.25 -11.12 -17.71
CA SER A 187 -0.53 -9.74 -18.08
C SER A 187 0.52 -8.78 -17.56
N MET A 188 1.05 -9.02 -16.37
CA MET A 188 2.10 -8.20 -15.77
C MET A 188 3.41 -8.26 -16.56
N HIS A 189 3.80 -9.43 -17.05
CA HIS A 189 5.05 -9.58 -17.80
C HIS A 189 5.01 -8.94 -19.20
N LYS A 190 3.84 -8.87 -19.83
CA LYS A 190 3.67 -8.27 -21.17
C LYS A 190 3.64 -6.74 -21.13
N GLU A 191 3.02 -6.13 -20.14
CA GLU A 191 2.93 -4.67 -20.01
C GLU A 191 4.26 -4.05 -19.53
N ASN A 192 4.96 -4.71 -18.64
CA ASN A 192 6.26 -4.24 -18.14
C ASN A 192 7.39 -4.34 -19.17
N CYS A 193 7.25 -5.18 -20.22
CA CYS A 193 8.25 -5.28 -21.28
C CYS A 193 8.21 -4.12 -22.27
N ASP A 194 7.05 -3.50 -22.48
CA ASP A 194 6.89 -2.40 -23.44
C ASP A 194 7.03 -1.00 -22.82
N ALA A 195 6.92 -0.87 -21.51
CA ALA A 195 6.84 0.43 -20.84
C ALA A 195 8.19 1.04 -20.41
N GLY A 196 9.32 0.36 -20.57
CA GLY A 196 10.66 0.95 -20.34
C GLY A 196 10.90 1.66 -18.99
N GLN A 197 9.98 1.61 -18.06
CA GLN A 197 10.06 2.17 -16.71
C GLN A 197 9.75 1.08 -15.68
N GLN A 198 10.81 0.48 -15.17
CA GLN A 198 10.71 -0.27 -13.92
C GLN A 198 10.29 0.72 -12.83
N MET A 199 9.01 0.71 -12.44
CA MET A 199 8.62 1.34 -11.19
C MET A 199 9.35 0.63 -10.04
N PRO A 200 9.99 1.37 -9.14
CA PRO A 200 10.69 0.75 -8.03
C PRO A 200 9.70 -0.11 -7.23
N GLU A 201 10.07 -1.35 -7.00
CA GLU A 201 9.43 -2.16 -5.97
C GLU A 201 9.44 -1.34 -4.69
N PHE A 202 8.27 -0.91 -4.23
CA PHE A 202 8.16 -0.32 -2.91
C PHE A 202 8.54 -1.41 -1.91
N GLY A 203 9.82 -1.36 -1.49
CA GLY A 203 10.43 -2.33 -0.61
C GLY A 203 9.76 -2.34 0.76
N HIS A 204 8.79 -3.21 0.90
CA HIS A 204 8.45 -3.77 2.20
C HIS A 204 8.94 -5.21 2.19
N PRO A 205 9.60 -5.66 3.28
CA PRO A 205 10.01 -7.06 3.36
C PRO A 205 8.80 -7.92 3.04
N PRO A 206 8.97 -8.98 2.22
CA PRO A 206 7.89 -9.92 1.99
C PRO A 206 7.46 -10.42 3.37
N LEU A 207 6.16 -10.38 3.65
CA LEU A 207 5.60 -11.18 4.72
C LEU A 207 6.08 -12.60 4.43
N SER A 208 6.82 -13.20 5.35
CA SER A 208 7.52 -14.48 5.18
C SER A 208 6.61 -15.62 4.75
N ASP A 209 5.32 -15.50 5.01
CA ASP A 209 4.27 -16.39 4.51
C ASP A 209 3.22 -15.54 3.79
N SER A 210 2.80 -15.92 2.60
CA SER A 210 1.66 -15.31 1.94
C SER A 210 0.45 -15.45 2.84
N VAL A 211 -0.40 -14.42 2.92
CA VAL A 211 -1.70 -14.49 3.62
C VAL A 211 -2.50 -15.70 3.13
N TYR A 212 -2.36 -16.04 1.88
CA TYR A 212 -3.04 -17.16 1.24
C TYR A 212 -2.50 -18.52 1.73
N ASP A 213 -1.18 -18.66 1.94
CA ASP A 213 -0.58 -19.87 2.52
C ASP A 213 -1.03 -20.08 3.97
N ILE A 214 -1.27 -18.99 4.70
CA ILE A 214 -1.83 -19.03 6.07
C ILE A 214 -3.28 -19.51 6.02
N ILE A 215 -4.10 -19.00 5.09
CA ILE A 215 -5.49 -19.40 4.89
C ILE A 215 -5.57 -20.89 4.56
N ASP A 216 -4.79 -21.35 3.58
CA ASP A 216 -4.79 -22.75 3.14
C ASP A 216 -4.39 -23.68 4.29
N ARG A 217 -3.27 -23.44 4.95
CA ARG A 217 -2.78 -24.23 6.08
C ARG A 217 -3.79 -24.30 7.23
N LYS A 218 -4.36 -23.15 7.59
CA LYS A 218 -5.30 -23.07 8.71
C LYS A 218 -6.66 -23.67 8.37
N GLY A 219 -7.10 -23.50 7.14
CA GLY A 219 -8.31 -24.16 6.63
C GLY A 219 -8.17 -25.68 6.71
N ASP A 220 -7.06 -26.24 6.27
CA ASP A 220 -6.80 -27.67 6.34
C ASP A 220 -6.69 -28.18 7.80
N GLU A 221 -6.05 -27.42 8.69
CA GLU A 221 -5.98 -27.74 10.13
C GLU A 221 -7.37 -27.81 10.78
N LEU A 222 -8.23 -26.84 10.49
CA LEU A 222 -9.59 -26.77 11.04
C LEU A 222 -10.49 -27.88 10.47
N ARG A 223 -10.33 -28.25 9.18
CA ARG A 223 -10.99 -29.40 8.57
C ARG A 223 -10.61 -30.73 9.24
N GLN A 224 -9.32 -30.92 9.49
CA GLN A 224 -8.84 -32.12 10.20
C GLN A 224 -9.41 -32.23 11.61
N ARG A 225 -9.76 -31.09 12.24
CA ARG A 225 -10.45 -31.04 13.54
C ARG A 225 -11.96 -31.26 13.45
N GLY A 226 -12.51 -31.45 12.25
CA GLY A 226 -13.93 -31.71 12.04
C GLY A 226 -14.82 -30.46 12.15
N ILE A 227 -14.25 -29.26 12.01
CA ILE A 227 -15.00 -28.01 12.05
C ILE A 227 -15.69 -27.81 10.69
N GLY A 228 -16.96 -27.39 10.74
CA GLY A 228 -17.75 -27.14 9.53
C GLY A 228 -17.24 -25.95 8.72
N GLU A 229 -17.42 -26.00 7.41
CA GLU A 229 -16.88 -25.02 6.44
C GLU A 229 -17.30 -23.57 6.75
N GLU A 230 -18.55 -23.34 7.18
CA GLU A 230 -19.03 -22.01 7.56
C GLU A 230 -18.29 -21.43 8.77
N ASP A 231 -17.98 -22.29 9.74
CA ASP A 231 -17.26 -21.88 10.95
C ASP A 231 -15.78 -21.68 10.65
N ILE A 232 -15.19 -22.46 9.76
CA ILE A 232 -13.82 -22.26 9.26
C ILE A 232 -13.68 -20.87 8.63
N SER A 233 -14.58 -20.52 7.71
CA SER A 233 -14.57 -19.18 7.07
C SER A 233 -14.72 -18.05 8.10
N ARG A 234 -15.59 -18.24 9.10
CA ARG A 234 -15.82 -17.24 10.15
C ARG A 234 -14.60 -17.05 11.04
N ILE A 235 -13.94 -18.14 11.44
CA ILE A 235 -12.74 -18.12 12.27
C ILE A 235 -11.58 -17.43 11.52
N ILE A 236 -11.33 -17.83 10.27
CA ILE A 236 -10.23 -17.27 9.47
C ILE A 236 -10.48 -15.79 9.15
N ASN A 237 -11.72 -15.39 8.81
CA ASN A 237 -12.07 -14.00 8.59
C ASN A 237 -11.85 -13.12 9.84
N ALA A 238 -12.25 -13.60 11.02
CA ALA A 238 -12.03 -12.86 12.26
C ALA A 238 -10.56 -12.66 12.58
N GLU A 239 -9.72 -13.65 12.32
CA GLU A 239 -8.27 -13.56 12.50
C GLU A 239 -7.61 -12.63 11.47
N LEU A 240 -7.98 -12.73 10.19
CA LEU A 240 -7.50 -11.83 9.15
C LEU A 240 -7.84 -10.38 9.43
N GLU A 241 -9.07 -10.10 9.86
CA GLU A 241 -9.47 -8.75 10.27
C GLU A 241 -8.68 -8.25 11.48
N TYR A 242 -8.42 -9.12 12.45
CA TYR A 242 -7.62 -8.78 13.62
C TYR A 242 -6.17 -8.50 13.24
N ASP A 243 -5.55 -9.35 12.43
CA ASP A 243 -4.16 -9.19 11.98
C ASP A 243 -4.01 -7.96 11.08
N MET A 244 -4.97 -7.69 10.18
CA MET A 244 -4.98 -6.49 9.33
C MET A 244 -5.15 -5.22 10.17
N LYS A 245 -5.97 -5.22 11.21
CA LYS A 245 -6.09 -4.11 12.17
C LYS A 245 -4.82 -3.92 12.98
N GLN A 246 -4.18 -5.00 13.43
CA GLN A 246 -2.88 -4.97 14.12
C GLN A 246 -1.78 -4.45 13.17
N PHE A 247 -1.77 -4.84 11.90
CA PHE A 247 -0.82 -4.34 10.90
C PHE A 247 -0.98 -2.85 10.64
N THR A 248 -2.21 -2.34 10.61
CA THR A 248 -2.46 -0.90 10.51
C THR A 248 -2.10 -0.15 11.78
N SER A 249 -2.20 -0.78 12.95
CA SER A 249 -1.87 -0.18 14.26
C SER A 249 -0.40 -0.37 14.68
N ARG A 250 0.30 -1.41 14.20
CA ARG A 250 1.72 -1.69 14.46
C ARG A 250 2.70 -0.95 13.57
N MET A 251 2.23 -0.20 12.58
CA MET A 251 3.11 0.81 12.04
C MET A 251 3.37 1.83 13.11
N PRO A 252 4.62 2.16 13.41
CA PRO A 252 4.92 3.14 14.40
C PRO A 252 4.25 4.46 14.01
N GLN A 253 3.07 4.77 14.55
CA GLN A 253 3.02 6.03 15.23
C GLN A 253 4.22 5.93 16.15
N SER A 254 5.31 6.65 15.82
CA SER A 254 6.49 6.65 16.64
C SER A 254 6.05 6.89 18.09
N LYS A 255 5.85 5.83 18.83
CA LYS A 255 5.94 5.87 20.27
C LYS A 255 7.40 6.12 20.53
N VAL A 256 7.81 7.34 20.34
CA VAL A 256 8.85 7.93 21.14
C VAL A 256 8.30 7.75 22.55
N ASN A 257 8.84 6.77 23.22
CA ASN A 257 8.54 6.47 24.60
C ASN A 257 8.84 7.77 25.37
N ARG A 258 7.79 8.54 25.73
CA ARG A 258 7.94 9.79 26.48
C ARG A 258 8.59 9.58 27.85
N GLU A 259 8.71 8.34 28.29
CA GLU A 259 9.29 7.98 29.59
C GLU A 259 10.82 7.81 29.58
N SER A 260 11.47 7.71 28.42
CA SER A 260 12.94 7.64 28.36
C SER A 260 13.64 9.00 28.15
N LEU A 261 12.89 10.10 28.11
CA LEU A 261 13.42 11.45 27.96
C LEU A 261 13.55 12.21 29.29
N TYR A 262 13.27 11.55 30.43
CA TYR A 262 13.39 12.12 31.75
C TYR A 262 14.29 11.28 32.71
N LYS A 263 15.36 10.70 32.17
CA LYS A 263 16.46 10.21 32.99
C LYS A 263 17.81 10.63 32.43
#